data_35d736fb5f190d99f1a6d2b87114b6cc
#
_entry.id   35d736fb5f190d99f1a6d2b87114b6cc
#
_cell.length_a   1.000
_cell.length_b   1.000
_cell.length_c   1.000
_cell.angle_alpha   90.00
_cell.angle_beta   90.00
_cell.angle_gamma   90.00
#
_symmetry.space_group_name_H-M   'P 1'
#
loop_
_entity.id
_entity.type
_entity.pdbx_description
1 polymer ?
#
loop_
_entity_poly.entity_id
_entity_poly.type
_entity_poly.pdbx_seq_one_letter_code
_entity_poly.pdbx_strand_id
1 'polypeptide(L)'
;GSPFDGFAISIDGTNSKNNNSGSNAWTDADGLTDGDGTLTWTGTNSAHSGWEIENTYSLGTTSEYIDITTGITVGSDTTDLYFGRYIDPDAMPEAGDTSATDNVLGYGVIPDSNVAFSEATVSRYALGLYSTDSNVDAGISSSWSTSADAYTGSPYTDSDGNSVNYGTGDHTIGLSWHWTSVSVGDILTASYAYIFGPSAFDAADTAITDGAGGGDTTTTDSWGTLEDVGSA
;
A
#
# COMPACT_ATOMS: atom_id res chain seq x y z
N GLY A 1 -10.27 17.26 -2.96
CA GLY A 1 -9.77 16.28 -3.93
C GLY A 1 -10.81 15.23 -4.23
N SER A 2 -10.51 14.40 -5.16
CA SER A 2 -11.30 13.16 -5.36
C SER A 2 -10.39 12.02 -4.92
N PRO A 3 -10.81 11.19 -3.96
CA PRO A 3 -9.99 10.09 -3.47
C PRO A 3 -9.60 9.19 -4.63
N PHE A 4 -8.37 8.74 -4.66
CA PHE A 4 -7.94 7.75 -5.63
C PHE A 4 -7.17 6.61 -4.99
N ASP A 5 -7.30 5.47 -5.61
CA ASP A 5 -6.64 4.23 -5.24
C ASP A 5 -6.05 3.59 -6.51
N GLY A 6 -4.88 2.99 -6.39
CA GLY A 6 -4.25 2.37 -7.52
C GLY A 6 -2.94 1.68 -7.23
N PHE A 7 -2.40 1.11 -8.30
CA PHE A 7 -1.05 0.59 -8.31
C PHE A 7 -0.27 1.10 -9.52
N ALA A 8 1.02 1.01 -9.44
CA ALA A 8 1.91 1.24 -10.58
C ALA A 8 3.03 0.21 -10.60
N ILE A 9 3.59 -0.01 -11.77
CA ILE A 9 4.82 -0.76 -11.96
C ILE A 9 5.79 0.10 -12.75
N SER A 10 7.05 0.15 -12.34
CA SER A 10 8.14 0.80 -13.07
C SER A 10 9.16 -0.24 -13.49
N ILE A 11 9.37 -0.37 -14.79
CA ILE A 11 10.30 -1.32 -15.40
C ILE A 11 11.42 -0.49 -16.03
N ASP A 12 12.64 -0.57 -15.49
CA ASP A 12 13.81 0.20 -15.94
C ASP A 12 13.48 1.70 -16.12
N GLY A 13 12.78 2.28 -15.14
CA GLY A 13 12.40 3.69 -15.11
C GLY A 13 11.15 4.06 -15.95
N THR A 14 10.52 3.10 -16.63
CA THR A 14 9.26 3.32 -17.35
C THR A 14 8.07 2.96 -16.48
N ASN A 15 7.31 3.96 -16.04
CA ASN A 15 6.18 3.78 -15.14
C ASN A 15 4.87 3.51 -15.89
N SER A 16 4.14 2.50 -15.47
CA SER A 16 2.80 2.13 -15.96
C SER A 16 1.86 1.99 -14.78
N LYS A 17 0.72 2.65 -14.81
CA LYS A 17 -0.22 2.70 -13.69
C LYS A 17 -1.59 2.17 -14.02
N ASN A 18 -2.30 1.79 -12.97
CA ASN A 18 -3.73 1.48 -12.98
C ASN A 18 -4.38 2.09 -11.74
N ASN A 19 -5.35 2.97 -11.93
CA ASN A 19 -6.05 3.62 -10.82
C ASN A 19 -7.47 4.01 -11.20
N ASN A 20 -8.28 4.37 -10.22
CA ASN A 20 -9.67 4.77 -10.43
C ASN A 20 -9.85 6.17 -11.06
N SER A 21 -8.79 6.94 -11.23
CA SER A 21 -8.85 8.29 -11.85
C SER A 21 -8.62 8.30 -13.36
N GLY A 22 -8.47 7.13 -13.99
CA GLY A 22 -8.30 6.95 -15.44
C GLY A 22 -6.84 6.86 -15.89
N SER A 23 -6.63 6.76 -17.21
CA SER A 23 -5.32 6.55 -17.85
C SER A 23 -4.65 5.22 -17.44
N ASN A 24 -5.43 4.15 -17.41
CA ASN A 24 -4.96 2.83 -17.05
C ASN A 24 -4.17 2.19 -18.20
N ALA A 25 -2.96 1.72 -17.87
CA ALA A 25 -2.11 1.01 -18.81
C ALA A 25 -2.35 -0.51 -18.80
N TRP A 26 -2.97 -1.01 -17.73
CA TRP A 26 -3.28 -2.42 -17.53
C TRP A 26 -4.72 -2.70 -17.89
N THR A 27 -4.92 -3.69 -18.71
CA THR A 27 -6.24 -4.10 -19.18
C THR A 27 -6.63 -5.40 -18.50
N ASP A 28 -7.84 -5.45 -18.00
CA ASP A 28 -8.44 -6.66 -17.46
C ASP A 28 -8.36 -7.79 -18.49
N ALA A 29 -7.74 -8.90 -18.09
CA ALA A 29 -7.55 -10.04 -19.00
C ALA A 29 -8.73 -11.01 -18.96
N ASP A 30 -9.23 -11.33 -17.77
CA ASP A 30 -10.18 -12.43 -17.56
C ASP A 30 -11.45 -12.00 -16.79
N GLY A 31 -11.57 -10.71 -16.45
CA GLY A 31 -12.63 -10.24 -15.57
C GLY A 31 -12.32 -10.50 -14.11
N LEU A 32 -13.21 -10.01 -13.26
CA LEU A 32 -13.13 -10.23 -11.84
C LEU A 32 -13.66 -11.62 -11.50
N THR A 33 -12.84 -12.47 -10.89
CA THR A 33 -13.24 -13.81 -10.46
C THR A 33 -13.52 -13.82 -8.96
N ASP A 34 -14.67 -14.37 -8.57
CA ASP A 34 -15.07 -14.57 -7.19
C ASP A 34 -14.77 -16.02 -6.79
N GLY A 35 -13.94 -16.18 -5.78
CA GLY A 35 -13.61 -17.47 -5.16
C GLY A 35 -14.18 -17.53 -3.74
N ASP A 36 -13.88 -18.61 -3.01
CA ASP A 36 -14.39 -18.86 -1.66
C ASP A 36 -13.78 -17.87 -0.64
N GLY A 37 -14.35 -16.66 -0.54
CA GLY A 37 -13.87 -15.56 0.31
C GLY A 37 -12.74 -14.73 -0.29
N THR A 38 -12.42 -14.94 -1.57
CA THR A 38 -11.40 -14.20 -2.30
C THR A 38 -11.95 -13.59 -3.58
N LEU A 39 -11.37 -12.46 -3.98
CA LEU A 39 -11.66 -11.79 -5.23
C LEU A 39 -10.35 -11.62 -5.99
N THR A 40 -10.27 -12.13 -7.21
CA THR A 40 -9.05 -12.05 -8.03
C THR A 40 -9.28 -11.21 -9.28
N TRP A 41 -8.34 -10.34 -9.56
CA TRP A 41 -8.25 -9.56 -10.78
C TRP A 41 -6.91 -9.80 -11.46
N THR A 42 -6.92 -10.07 -12.76
CA THR A 42 -5.72 -10.26 -13.57
C THR A 42 -5.66 -9.21 -14.66
N GLY A 43 -4.51 -8.57 -14.81
CA GLY A 43 -4.29 -7.52 -15.81
C GLY A 43 -3.03 -7.73 -16.64
N THR A 44 -3.14 -7.39 -17.92
CA THR A 44 -2.02 -7.38 -18.87
C THR A 44 -1.80 -5.98 -19.44
N ASN A 45 -0.59 -5.72 -19.93
CA ASN A 45 -0.22 -4.44 -20.52
C ASN A 45 0.35 -4.65 -21.93
N SER A 46 -0.31 -4.10 -22.94
CA SER A 46 0.12 -4.26 -24.33
C SER A 46 1.47 -3.59 -24.66
N ALA A 47 1.88 -2.60 -23.87
CA ALA A 47 3.20 -1.95 -23.99
C ALA A 47 4.33 -2.80 -23.39
N HIS A 48 3.99 -3.75 -22.52
CA HIS A 48 4.92 -4.63 -21.81
C HIS A 48 4.48 -6.09 -22.02
N SER A 49 4.70 -6.59 -23.24
CA SER A 49 4.28 -7.95 -23.60
C SER A 49 4.90 -9.00 -22.68
N GLY A 50 4.08 -9.94 -22.23
CA GLY A 50 4.47 -11.02 -21.33
C GLY A 50 4.42 -10.66 -19.85
N TRP A 51 4.22 -9.40 -19.51
CA TRP A 51 3.99 -8.98 -18.13
C TRP A 51 2.52 -9.14 -17.74
N GLU A 52 2.29 -9.69 -16.57
CA GLU A 52 0.95 -9.87 -16.00
C GLU A 52 0.97 -9.49 -14.53
N ILE A 53 -0.11 -8.89 -14.04
CA ILE A 53 -0.33 -8.60 -12.64
C ILE A 53 -1.61 -9.30 -12.20
N GLU A 54 -1.53 -10.08 -11.15
CA GLU A 54 -2.68 -10.69 -10.49
C GLU A 54 -2.82 -10.12 -9.09
N ASN A 55 -3.96 -9.52 -8.77
CA ASN A 55 -4.31 -9.09 -7.43
C ASN A 55 -5.36 -10.02 -6.85
N THR A 56 -5.05 -10.66 -5.75
CA THR A 56 -5.98 -11.47 -4.97
C THR A 56 -6.30 -10.75 -3.67
N TYR A 57 -7.59 -10.46 -3.46
CA TYR A 57 -8.12 -9.80 -2.29
C TYR A 57 -8.79 -10.82 -1.40
N SER A 58 -8.54 -10.78 -0.10
CA SER A 58 -9.17 -11.64 0.90
C SER A 58 -9.73 -10.78 2.03
N LEU A 59 -11.01 -10.99 2.34
CA LEU A 59 -11.70 -10.31 3.43
C LEU A 59 -12.23 -11.33 4.43
N GLY A 60 -11.71 -11.32 5.63
CA GLY A 60 -12.25 -12.11 6.72
C GLY A 60 -13.60 -11.57 7.22
N THR A 61 -14.50 -12.44 7.66
CA THR A 61 -15.86 -12.07 8.09
C THR A 61 -15.94 -11.14 9.32
N THR A 62 -14.85 -10.99 10.05
CA THR A 62 -14.73 -10.14 11.25
C THR A 62 -13.60 -9.12 11.12
N SER A 63 -13.02 -8.96 9.93
CA SER A 63 -11.77 -8.23 9.72
C SER A 63 -12.02 -6.75 9.47
N GLU A 64 -11.26 -5.90 10.15
CA GLU A 64 -11.12 -4.48 9.86
C GLU A 64 -9.96 -4.23 8.87
N TYR A 65 -9.65 -5.22 8.04
CA TYR A 65 -8.58 -5.17 7.07
C TYR A 65 -8.95 -6.00 5.82
N ILE A 66 -8.26 -5.73 4.73
CA ILE A 66 -8.31 -6.52 3.49
C ILE A 66 -6.89 -6.95 3.18
N ASP A 67 -6.63 -8.26 3.17
CA ASP A 67 -5.36 -8.79 2.69
C ASP A 67 -5.33 -8.78 1.17
N ILE A 68 -4.17 -8.43 0.65
CA ILE A 68 -3.96 -8.38 -0.80
C ILE A 68 -2.61 -9.04 -1.10
N THR A 69 -2.65 -10.00 -2.00
CA THR A 69 -1.45 -10.56 -2.60
C THR A 69 -1.42 -10.15 -4.07
N THR A 70 -0.35 -9.47 -4.47
CA THR A 70 -0.10 -9.15 -5.88
C THR A 70 0.98 -10.04 -6.41
N GLY A 71 0.63 -10.91 -7.37
CA GLY A 71 1.55 -11.68 -8.19
C GLY A 71 1.98 -10.87 -9.42
N ILE A 72 3.27 -10.83 -9.73
CA ILE A 72 3.81 -10.14 -10.91
C ILE A 72 4.58 -11.17 -11.73
N THR A 73 4.04 -11.54 -12.90
CA THR A 73 4.76 -12.36 -13.87
C THR A 73 5.69 -11.46 -14.69
N VAL A 74 6.97 -11.78 -14.69
CA VAL A 74 8.03 -11.02 -15.35
C VAL A 74 8.10 -11.38 -16.83
N GLY A 75 7.83 -10.40 -17.70
CA GLY A 75 7.80 -10.59 -19.16
C GLY A 75 9.15 -10.38 -19.86
N SER A 76 10.12 -9.76 -19.22
CA SER A 76 11.47 -9.55 -19.73
C SER A 76 12.46 -9.36 -18.59
N ASP A 77 13.74 -9.71 -18.81
CA ASP A 77 14.79 -9.41 -17.84
C ASP A 77 14.84 -7.91 -17.54
N THR A 78 14.98 -7.55 -16.27
CA THR A 78 15.14 -6.15 -15.83
C THR A 78 16.04 -6.07 -14.61
N THR A 79 16.75 -4.95 -14.46
CA THR A 79 17.64 -4.69 -13.33
C THR A 79 17.10 -3.66 -12.35
N ASP A 80 15.92 -3.09 -12.64
CA ASP A 80 15.31 -2.06 -11.81
C ASP A 80 13.78 -2.12 -11.93
N LEU A 81 13.16 -2.90 -11.04
CA LEU A 81 11.72 -3.13 -10.99
C LEU A 81 11.14 -2.58 -9.70
N TYR A 82 10.17 -1.70 -9.83
CA TYR A 82 9.34 -1.25 -8.71
C TYR A 82 7.87 -1.65 -8.93
N PHE A 83 7.23 -2.06 -7.86
CA PHE A 83 5.77 -2.12 -7.74
C PHE A 83 5.35 -1.16 -6.64
N GLY A 84 4.37 -0.30 -6.89
CA GLY A 84 3.85 0.66 -5.93
C GLY A 84 2.35 0.49 -5.73
N ARG A 85 1.91 0.45 -4.48
CA ARG A 85 0.50 0.56 -4.10
C ARG A 85 0.30 1.88 -3.39
N TYR A 86 -0.71 2.67 -3.78
CA TYR A 86 -0.93 3.99 -3.24
C TYR A 86 -2.40 4.33 -3.11
N ILE A 87 -2.71 5.20 -2.15
CA ILE A 87 -4.06 5.69 -1.86
C ILE A 87 -3.99 7.18 -1.56
N ASP A 88 -4.99 7.92 -2.05
CA ASP A 88 -5.35 9.26 -1.56
C ASP A 88 -6.52 9.09 -0.58
N PRO A 89 -6.27 9.14 0.72
CA PRO A 89 -7.25 8.79 1.74
C PRO A 89 -8.13 9.99 2.10
N ASP A 90 -8.71 10.67 1.11
CA ASP A 90 -9.63 11.80 1.32
C ASP A 90 -10.67 11.44 2.40
N ALA A 91 -10.74 12.27 3.42
CA ALA A 91 -11.63 12.09 4.54
C ALA A 91 -13.10 12.31 4.15
N MET A 92 -14.02 11.89 5.00
CA MET A 92 -15.46 11.95 4.75
C MET A 92 -16.05 13.34 4.99
N PRO A 93 -16.40 14.11 3.95
CA PRO A 93 -16.97 15.45 4.10
C PRO A 93 -18.29 15.46 4.90
N GLU A 94 -19.06 14.38 4.84
CA GLU A 94 -20.33 14.22 5.58
C GLU A 94 -20.11 14.18 7.11
N ALA A 95 -18.91 13.77 7.55
CA ALA A 95 -18.53 13.78 8.96
C ALA A 95 -17.88 15.11 9.39
N GLY A 96 -17.78 16.08 8.49
CA GLY A 96 -17.16 17.38 8.75
C GLY A 96 -15.66 17.43 8.48
N ASP A 97 -15.12 16.37 7.87
CA ASP A 97 -13.72 16.32 7.46
C ASP A 97 -13.45 17.14 6.20
N THR A 98 -12.18 17.35 5.95
CA THR A 98 -11.66 17.92 4.71
C THR A 98 -10.78 16.85 4.02
N SER A 99 -10.19 17.18 2.86
CA SER A 99 -9.19 16.33 2.23
C SER A 99 -7.90 16.19 3.05
N ALA A 100 -7.68 17.07 4.05
CA ALA A 100 -6.52 16.98 4.92
C ALA A 100 -6.67 15.85 5.95
N THR A 101 -5.65 15.02 6.04
CA THR A 101 -5.53 13.91 6.97
C THR A 101 -4.24 14.01 7.78
N ASP A 102 -4.22 13.37 8.94
CA ASP A 102 -3.00 13.15 9.71
C ASP A 102 -2.34 11.87 9.21
N ASN A 103 -1.17 12.00 8.60
CA ASN A 103 -0.46 10.89 7.97
C ASN A 103 0.80 10.55 8.77
N VAL A 104 1.06 9.26 8.98
CA VAL A 104 2.20 8.79 9.77
C VAL A 104 2.85 7.56 9.11
N LEU A 105 4.17 7.45 9.23
CA LEU A 105 4.94 6.25 8.92
C LEU A 105 5.28 5.52 10.21
N GLY A 106 5.19 4.20 10.18
CA GLY A 106 5.35 3.38 11.37
C GLY A 106 4.11 3.38 12.25
N TYR A 107 4.00 2.38 13.11
CA TYR A 107 2.94 2.32 14.12
C TYR A 107 3.37 1.46 15.30
N GLY A 108 3.50 2.05 16.47
CA GLY A 108 3.95 1.35 17.66
C GLY A 108 5.35 0.76 17.47
N VAL A 109 5.46 -0.57 17.41
CA VAL A 109 6.71 -1.30 17.16
C VAL A 109 6.93 -1.62 15.68
N ILE A 110 5.93 -1.36 14.80
CA ILE A 110 6.04 -1.58 13.36
C ILE A 110 6.94 -0.51 12.76
N PRO A 111 7.98 -0.90 12.00
CA PRO A 111 8.92 0.05 11.40
C PRO A 111 8.26 1.03 10.42
N ASP A 112 8.85 2.20 10.29
CA ASP A 112 8.42 3.25 9.35
C ASP A 112 8.39 2.77 7.90
N SER A 113 9.25 1.81 7.53
CA SER A 113 9.29 1.23 6.19
C SER A 113 8.13 0.29 5.85
N ASN A 114 7.37 -0.15 6.84
CA ASN A 114 6.40 -1.22 6.68
C ASN A 114 4.95 -0.75 6.72
N VAL A 115 4.68 0.46 7.19
CA VAL A 115 3.32 1.00 7.28
C VAL A 115 3.26 2.48 6.96
N ALA A 116 2.30 2.87 6.14
CA ALA A 116 1.83 4.23 5.99
C ALA A 116 0.35 4.30 6.39
N PHE A 117 0.03 5.16 7.34
CA PHE A 117 -1.27 5.25 7.95
C PHE A 117 -1.80 6.68 7.88
N SER A 118 -3.08 6.82 7.64
CA SER A 118 -3.76 8.11 7.50
C SER A 118 -5.03 8.12 8.34
N GLU A 119 -5.25 9.21 9.05
CA GLU A 119 -6.43 9.40 9.90
C GLU A 119 -7.09 10.74 9.60
N ALA A 120 -8.42 10.74 9.47
CA ALA A 120 -9.23 11.93 9.30
C ALA A 120 -9.17 12.83 10.54
N THR A 121 -8.99 14.14 10.36
CA THR A 121 -8.72 15.08 11.46
C THR A 121 -9.92 15.31 12.38
N VAL A 122 -11.16 15.06 11.92
CA VAL A 122 -12.39 15.28 12.68
C VAL A 122 -13.10 13.97 13.02
N SER A 123 -13.44 13.16 12.02
CA SER A 123 -14.16 11.90 12.23
C SER A 123 -13.31 10.79 12.83
N ARG A 124 -11.97 10.90 12.69
CA ARG A 124 -11.01 9.89 13.11
C ARG A 124 -11.14 8.55 12.34
N TYR A 125 -11.81 8.57 11.19
CA TYR A 125 -11.76 7.43 10.28
C TYR A 125 -10.33 7.27 9.75
N ALA A 126 -9.85 6.04 9.75
CA ALA A 126 -8.47 5.74 9.47
C ALA A 126 -8.33 4.70 8.35
N LEU A 127 -7.26 4.83 7.58
CA LEU A 127 -6.90 3.91 6.51
C LEU A 127 -5.37 3.80 6.47
N GLY A 128 -4.86 2.58 6.44
CA GLY A 128 -3.44 2.31 6.33
C GLY A 128 -3.12 1.29 5.26
N LEU A 129 -1.88 1.31 4.81
CA LEU A 129 -1.23 0.29 4.01
C LEU A 129 -0.11 -0.34 4.83
N TYR A 130 -0.12 -1.66 4.96
CA TYR A 130 0.83 -2.42 5.77
C TYR A 130 1.39 -3.62 5.01
N SER A 131 2.69 -3.86 5.14
CA SER A 131 3.37 -5.06 4.62
C SER A 131 4.48 -5.51 5.54
N THR A 132 4.76 -6.81 5.56
CA THR A 132 5.90 -7.42 6.26
C THR A 132 7.03 -7.82 5.31
N ASP A 133 6.89 -7.57 4.02
CA ASP A 133 7.91 -7.90 3.03
C ASP A 133 9.21 -7.15 3.31
N SER A 134 10.34 -7.83 3.15
CA SER A 134 11.66 -7.26 3.47
C SER A 134 12.19 -6.26 2.43
N ASN A 135 11.54 -6.18 1.27
CA ASN A 135 11.91 -5.30 0.15
C ASN A 135 10.86 -4.22 -0.11
N VAL A 136 10.04 -3.91 0.92
CA VAL A 136 9.06 -2.83 0.88
C VAL A 136 9.58 -1.59 1.60
N ASP A 137 9.17 -0.44 1.09
CA ASP A 137 9.25 0.84 1.78
C ASP A 137 7.86 1.47 1.82
N ALA A 138 7.55 2.18 2.91
CA ALA A 138 6.35 2.98 3.04
C ALA A 138 6.67 4.48 2.92
N GLY A 139 5.74 5.24 2.39
CA GLY A 139 5.96 6.68 2.20
C GLY A 139 4.69 7.52 2.23
N ILE A 140 4.89 8.82 2.43
CA ILE A 140 3.88 9.86 2.34
C ILE A 140 4.29 10.82 1.21
N SER A 141 3.37 11.16 0.30
CA SER A 141 3.64 12.08 -0.80
C SER A 141 2.66 13.25 -0.82
N SER A 142 3.18 14.47 -0.69
CA SER A 142 2.41 15.71 -0.85
C SER A 142 2.13 16.07 -2.31
N SER A 143 2.69 15.35 -3.27
CA SER A 143 2.54 15.61 -4.71
C SER A 143 1.58 14.64 -5.42
N TRP A 144 0.87 13.81 -4.68
CA TRP A 144 -0.08 12.81 -5.22
C TRP A 144 0.57 11.92 -6.28
N SER A 145 1.74 11.40 -5.96
CA SER A 145 2.49 10.61 -6.92
C SER A 145 1.79 9.29 -7.24
N THR A 146 1.75 8.96 -8.51
CA THR A 146 1.32 7.66 -9.04
C THR A 146 2.49 6.87 -9.63
N SER A 147 3.73 7.20 -9.25
CA SER A 147 4.92 6.44 -9.63
C SER A 147 5.15 5.29 -8.66
N ALA A 148 5.59 4.15 -9.18
CA ALA A 148 5.82 2.96 -8.38
C ALA A 148 6.94 3.12 -7.33
N ASP A 149 7.90 4.00 -7.60
CA ASP A 149 9.07 4.30 -6.76
C ASP A 149 8.86 5.49 -5.81
N ALA A 150 7.69 6.15 -5.86
CA ALA A 150 7.46 7.42 -5.15
C ALA A 150 7.46 7.29 -3.62
N TYR A 151 7.32 6.09 -3.11
CA TYR A 151 7.19 5.82 -1.68
C TYR A 151 8.43 5.13 -1.11
N THR A 152 9.52 5.01 -1.89
CA THR A 152 10.78 4.42 -1.45
C THR A 152 11.58 5.40 -0.60
N GLY A 153 11.95 4.97 0.62
CA GLY A 153 12.96 5.62 1.46
C GLY A 153 12.69 7.08 1.81
N SER A 154 11.46 7.52 1.69
CA SER A 154 11.12 8.93 1.86
C SER A 154 10.39 9.19 3.17
N PRO A 155 11.10 9.65 4.20
CA PRO A 155 10.41 10.41 5.20
C PRO A 155 9.74 11.63 4.51
N TYR A 156 8.54 11.94 4.91
CA TYR A 156 7.86 13.15 4.48
C TYR A 156 8.73 14.38 4.79
N THR A 157 8.84 15.31 3.86
CA THR A 157 9.52 16.58 4.12
C THR A 157 8.47 17.62 4.49
N ASP A 158 8.51 18.10 5.73
CA ASP A 158 7.60 19.11 6.23
C ASP A 158 7.82 20.50 5.59
N SER A 159 6.97 21.45 5.94
CA SER A 159 7.07 22.82 5.42
C SER A 159 8.36 23.56 5.81
N ASP A 160 9.06 23.08 6.83
CA ASP A 160 10.32 23.64 7.33
C ASP A 160 11.54 22.94 6.70
N GLY A 161 11.30 21.93 5.85
CA GLY A 161 12.34 21.17 5.16
C GLY A 161 12.96 20.04 5.98
N ASN A 162 12.33 19.66 7.09
CA ASN A 162 12.79 18.53 7.91
C ASN A 162 12.21 17.22 7.40
N SER A 163 13.00 16.15 7.48
CA SER A 163 12.53 14.80 7.27
C SER A 163 11.81 14.31 8.52
N VAL A 164 10.52 14.02 8.40
CA VAL A 164 9.67 13.57 9.51
C VAL A 164 8.83 12.38 9.09
N ASN A 165 8.40 11.57 10.05
CA ASN A 165 7.59 10.38 9.81
C ASN A 165 6.07 10.67 9.87
N TYR A 166 5.70 11.93 9.88
CA TYR A 166 4.30 12.36 9.94
C TYR A 166 4.08 13.64 9.12
N GLY A 167 2.85 13.87 8.72
CA GLY A 167 2.46 15.12 8.05
C GLY A 167 0.95 15.28 7.97
N THR A 168 0.45 16.46 8.37
CA THR A 168 -0.97 16.80 8.19
C THR A 168 -1.15 17.52 6.87
N GLY A 169 -2.04 17.01 6.03
CA GLY A 169 -2.34 17.63 4.74
C GLY A 169 -3.10 16.69 3.81
N ASP A 170 -3.40 17.22 2.63
CA ASP A 170 -3.98 16.48 1.51
C ASP A 170 -2.84 15.69 0.81
N HIS A 171 -2.55 14.51 1.33
CA HIS A 171 -1.41 13.69 0.94
C HIS A 171 -1.83 12.29 0.55
N THR A 172 -1.05 11.67 -0.33
CA THR A 172 -1.15 10.24 -0.61
C THR A 172 -0.22 9.45 0.28
N ILE A 173 -0.65 8.26 0.68
CA ILE A 173 0.17 7.25 1.33
C ILE A 173 0.42 6.08 0.37
N GLY A 174 1.53 5.38 0.54
CA GLY A 174 1.84 4.25 -0.34
C GLY A 174 2.90 3.32 0.21
N LEU A 175 2.97 2.16 -0.45
CA LEU A 175 4.04 1.18 -0.32
C LEU A 175 4.73 1.00 -1.67
N SER A 176 6.04 0.81 -1.65
CA SER A 176 6.85 0.52 -2.84
C SER A 176 7.73 -0.69 -2.59
N TRP A 177 7.66 -1.69 -3.46
CA TRP A 177 8.56 -2.84 -3.48
C TRP A 177 9.64 -2.62 -4.53
N HIS A 178 10.86 -3.03 -4.24
CA HIS A 178 11.99 -2.90 -5.17
C HIS A 178 12.70 -4.23 -5.37
N TRP A 179 12.89 -4.63 -6.62
CA TRP A 179 13.70 -5.77 -7.04
C TRP A 179 14.80 -5.32 -7.99
N THR A 180 16.05 -5.62 -7.66
CA THR A 180 17.24 -5.15 -8.39
C THR A 180 17.71 -6.06 -9.52
N SER A 181 17.14 -7.24 -9.66
CA SER A 181 17.50 -8.19 -10.73
C SER A 181 16.43 -9.27 -10.81
N VAL A 182 15.67 -9.28 -11.87
CA VAL A 182 14.63 -10.29 -12.15
C VAL A 182 14.75 -10.79 -13.57
N SER A 183 14.37 -12.04 -13.80
CA SER A 183 14.47 -12.70 -15.09
C SER A 183 13.09 -12.97 -15.68
N VAL A 184 13.01 -13.01 -17.00
CA VAL A 184 11.78 -13.40 -17.69
C VAL A 184 11.26 -14.74 -17.16
N GLY A 185 9.98 -14.79 -16.83
CA GLY A 185 9.30 -15.95 -16.27
C GLY A 185 9.36 -16.05 -14.74
N ASP A 186 10.10 -15.18 -14.04
CA ASP A 186 9.98 -15.07 -12.59
C ASP A 186 8.57 -14.66 -12.20
N ILE A 187 8.12 -15.15 -11.04
CA ILE A 187 6.89 -14.70 -10.39
C ILE A 187 7.28 -14.05 -9.08
N LEU A 188 7.05 -12.76 -8.98
CA LEU A 188 7.32 -11.96 -7.79
C LEU A 188 6.02 -11.78 -7.01
N THR A 189 6.14 -11.61 -5.71
CA THR A 189 4.98 -11.41 -4.84
C THR A 189 5.17 -10.16 -3.99
N ALA A 190 4.12 -9.35 -3.92
CA ALA A 190 3.96 -8.26 -2.96
C ALA A 190 2.74 -8.59 -2.08
N SER A 191 2.96 -8.73 -0.76
CA SER A 191 1.92 -9.07 0.21
C SER A 191 1.67 -7.88 1.13
N TYR A 192 0.43 -7.43 1.22
CA TYR A 192 0.08 -6.26 2.01
C TYR A 192 -1.38 -6.27 2.43
N ALA A 193 -1.73 -5.41 3.36
CA ALA A 193 -3.11 -5.21 3.79
C ALA A 193 -3.52 -3.74 3.73
N TYR A 194 -4.80 -3.51 3.40
CA TYR A 194 -5.53 -2.31 3.80
C TYR A 194 -6.01 -2.47 5.22
N ILE A 195 -5.80 -1.46 6.07
CA ILE A 195 -6.16 -1.45 7.48
C ILE A 195 -7.08 -0.27 7.74
N PHE A 196 -8.29 -0.56 8.27
CA PHE A 196 -9.34 0.44 8.48
C PHE A 196 -9.42 0.96 9.93
N GLY A 197 -8.40 0.70 10.72
CA GLY A 197 -8.28 1.19 12.08
C GLY A 197 -7.09 0.59 12.80
N PRO A 198 -6.65 1.23 13.90
CA PRO A 198 -5.51 0.76 14.67
C PRO A 198 -5.69 -0.66 15.23
N SER A 199 -6.92 -1.05 15.56
CA SER A 199 -7.25 -2.39 16.09
C SER A 199 -7.01 -3.52 15.08
N ALA A 200 -6.89 -3.19 13.80
CA ALA A 200 -6.71 -4.17 12.73
C ALA A 200 -5.25 -4.62 12.54
N PHE A 201 -4.27 -3.90 13.09
CA PHE A 201 -2.85 -4.20 12.84
C PHE A 201 -2.46 -5.61 13.30
N ASP A 202 -2.81 -6.02 14.52
CA ASP A 202 -2.45 -7.34 15.04
C ASP A 202 -3.04 -8.47 14.19
N ALA A 203 -4.29 -8.29 13.75
CA ALA A 203 -4.97 -9.29 12.92
C ALA A 203 -4.38 -9.34 11.50
N ALA A 204 -4.06 -8.20 10.91
CA ALA A 204 -3.44 -8.11 9.60
C ALA A 204 -2.01 -8.66 9.61
N ASP A 205 -1.22 -8.37 10.65
CA ASP A 205 0.12 -8.92 10.82
C ASP A 205 0.10 -10.45 10.86
N THR A 206 -0.83 -11.02 11.64
CA THR A 206 -1.02 -12.47 11.70
C THR A 206 -1.39 -13.05 10.34
N ALA A 207 -2.33 -12.44 9.63
CA ALA A 207 -2.80 -12.95 8.34
C ALA A 207 -1.73 -12.88 7.25
N ILE A 208 -0.99 -11.77 7.14
CA ILE A 208 0.10 -11.62 6.19
C ILE A 208 1.22 -12.62 6.50
N THR A 209 1.57 -12.79 7.78
CA THR A 209 2.62 -13.70 8.22
C THR A 209 2.23 -15.17 7.97
N ASP A 210 0.99 -15.55 8.27
CA ASP A 210 0.47 -16.89 8.02
C ASP A 210 0.32 -17.21 6.52
N GLY A 211 -0.03 -16.20 5.71
CA GLY A 211 -0.10 -16.31 4.26
C GLY A 211 1.28 -16.48 3.59
N ALA A 212 2.32 -15.95 4.19
CA ALA A 212 3.70 -16.04 3.69
C ALA A 212 4.44 -17.34 4.09
N GLY A 213 3.76 -18.27 4.78
CA GLY A 213 4.36 -19.56 5.19
C GLY A 213 4.88 -19.60 6.61
N GLY A 214 3.97 -19.79 7.53
CA GLY A 214 4.08 -20.46 8.82
C GLY A 214 5.32 -20.18 9.68
N GLY A 215 5.19 -19.25 10.59
CA GLY A 215 6.09 -19.13 11.73
C GLY A 215 5.37 -18.42 12.88
N ASP A 216 4.78 -19.22 13.76
CA ASP A 216 4.18 -18.78 15.02
C ASP A 216 5.18 -17.97 15.86
N THR A 217 4.85 -16.70 16.11
CA THR A 217 5.34 -16.01 17.31
C THR A 217 4.23 -15.18 17.90
N THR A 218 3.54 -15.78 18.87
CA THR A 218 2.64 -15.06 19.78
C THR A 218 3.45 -14.05 20.61
N THR A 219 3.42 -12.80 20.21
CA THR A 219 3.79 -11.69 21.09
C THR A 219 2.55 -10.87 21.36
N THR A 220 2.04 -11.01 22.58
CA THR A 220 0.99 -10.14 23.12
C THR A 220 1.62 -8.81 23.50
N ASP A 221 1.66 -7.85 22.59
CA ASP A 221 2.04 -6.49 22.90
C ASP A 221 0.81 -5.57 22.87
N SER A 222 0.62 -4.88 23.97
CA SER A 222 -0.45 -3.90 24.14
C SER A 222 -0.09 -2.63 23.37
N TRP A 223 -0.77 -2.38 22.28
CA TRP A 223 -0.63 -1.19 21.43
C TRP A 223 -1.03 0.08 22.22
N GLY A 224 -0.17 1.08 22.19
CA GLY A 224 -0.50 2.41 22.69
C GLY A 224 -1.53 3.10 21.80
N THR A 225 -2.39 3.91 22.40
CA THR A 225 -3.35 4.74 21.65
C THR A 225 -2.61 5.84 20.89
N LEU A 226 -3.09 6.22 19.71
CA LEU A 226 -2.59 7.33 18.87
C LEU A 226 -2.49 8.69 19.59
N GLU A 227 -2.91 8.77 20.86
CA GLU A 227 -2.90 10.00 21.64
C GLU A 227 -1.49 10.54 21.96
N ASP A 228 -0.42 9.77 21.67
CA ASP A 228 0.95 10.12 22.05
C ASP A 228 1.81 10.68 20.89
N VAL A 229 1.28 10.82 19.69
CA VAL A 229 2.01 11.41 18.54
C VAL A 229 1.57 12.85 18.32
N GLY A 230 1.95 13.76 19.19
CA GLY A 230 1.82 15.16 18.82
C GLY A 230 1.46 16.15 19.90
N SER A 231 2.21 16.19 20.97
CA SER A 231 2.33 17.42 21.78
C SER A 231 3.80 17.60 22.17
N ALA A 232 4.51 18.31 21.31
CA ALA A 232 5.76 18.98 21.65
C ALA A 232 5.71 20.39 21.07
#